data_3648acb0ed324b7e47c56baca824b947
#
_entry.id   3648acb0ed324b7e47c56baca824b947
#
_cell.length_a   1.000
_cell.length_b   1.000
_cell.length_c   1.000
_cell.angle_alpha   90.00
_cell.angle_beta   90.00
_cell.angle_gamma   90.00
#
_symmetry.space_group_name_H-M   'P 1'
#
loop_
_entity.id
_entity.type
_entity.pdbx_description
1 polymer ?
#
loop_
_entity_poly.entity_id
_entity_poly.type
_entity_poly.pdbx_seq_one_letter_code
_entity_poly.pdbx_strand_id
1 'polypeptide(L)'
;MKKIEGYSIEYDFSGFRKIADLVYLDGPFLSHYVSSKGDDYLFYWVDKDNHDNRWLVLRVSLSSLQKYIGKELSLRELIDNPNDGYLYSVDVDNDVNYHDVKLIQPSAIPEDYLPESDSYYEFEPIPAEDADELMTYELTIPYKERSRFEEILHKIGFPVSSLKKVVNKAAVF
;
A
#
# COMPACT_ATOMS: atom_id res chain seq x y z
N MET A 1 2.55 -19.49 7.90
CA MET A 1 1.39 -18.64 7.54
C MET A 1 0.08 -19.37 7.80
N LYS A 2 -0.97 -18.65 8.25
CA LYS A 2 -2.32 -19.24 8.44
C LYS A 2 -3.02 -19.49 7.11
N LYS A 3 -3.83 -20.55 7.06
CA LYS A 3 -4.65 -20.84 5.87
C LYS A 3 -5.79 -19.82 5.79
N ILE A 4 -5.90 -19.16 4.64
CA ILE A 4 -7.06 -18.32 4.30
C ILE A 4 -7.96 -19.11 3.34
N GLU A 5 -9.25 -19.17 3.64
CA GLU A 5 -10.23 -19.76 2.76
C GLU A 5 -10.66 -18.77 1.67
N GLY A 6 -10.67 -19.21 0.43
CA GLY A 6 -11.01 -18.37 -0.72
C GLY A 6 -10.98 -19.17 -2.01
N TYR A 7 -11.35 -18.49 -3.10
CA TYR A 7 -11.31 -19.06 -4.45
C TYR A 7 -9.96 -18.79 -5.08
N SER A 8 -9.18 -19.84 -5.37
CA SER A 8 -7.93 -19.70 -6.12
C SER A 8 -8.24 -19.18 -7.52
N ILE A 9 -7.49 -18.17 -7.94
CA ILE A 9 -7.63 -17.53 -9.24
C ILE A 9 -6.26 -17.30 -9.87
N GLU A 10 -6.23 -17.24 -11.20
CA GLU A 10 -5.10 -16.69 -11.91
C GLU A 10 -5.29 -15.17 -12.03
N TYR A 11 -4.41 -14.39 -11.42
CA TYR A 11 -4.41 -12.94 -11.52
C TYR A 11 -2.98 -12.43 -11.66
N ASP A 12 -2.77 -11.59 -12.67
CA ASP A 12 -1.46 -11.04 -12.99
C ASP A 12 -1.26 -9.67 -12.33
N PHE A 13 -0.39 -9.63 -11.33
CA PHE A 13 0.04 -8.39 -10.66
C PHE A 13 1.29 -7.76 -11.31
N SER A 14 1.89 -8.36 -12.34
CA SER A 14 3.14 -7.86 -12.95
C SER A 14 2.99 -6.46 -13.57
N GLY A 15 1.76 -6.10 -13.98
CA GLY A 15 1.45 -4.77 -14.50
C GLY A 15 1.17 -3.70 -13.45
N PHE A 16 1.28 -4.05 -12.16
CA PHE A 16 1.08 -3.10 -11.08
C PHE A 16 2.33 -2.26 -10.85
N ARG A 17 2.15 -0.95 -10.66
CA ARG A 17 3.24 -0.02 -10.36
C ARG A 17 3.06 0.54 -8.97
N LYS A 18 4.10 0.43 -8.17
CA LYS A 18 4.15 1.02 -6.83
C LYS A 18 4.15 2.56 -6.95
N ILE A 19 3.31 3.20 -6.16
CA ILE A 19 3.20 4.65 -6.07
C ILE A 19 3.92 5.14 -4.82
N ALA A 20 3.65 4.53 -3.67
CA ALA A 20 4.26 4.90 -2.40
C ALA A 20 4.16 3.75 -1.39
N ASP A 21 5.06 3.74 -0.41
CA ASP A 21 4.86 3.05 0.85
C ASP A 21 4.17 4.04 1.80
N LEU A 22 2.93 3.73 2.18
CA LEU A 22 2.15 4.55 3.10
C LEU A 22 2.57 4.29 4.55
N VAL A 23 2.92 3.05 4.86
CA VAL A 23 3.49 2.65 6.15
C VAL A 23 4.71 1.79 5.87
N TYR A 24 5.84 2.19 6.43
CA TYR A 24 7.11 1.48 6.32
C TYR A 24 7.67 1.27 7.74
N LEU A 25 7.92 0.01 8.08
CA LEU A 25 8.59 -0.39 9.32
C LEU A 25 9.96 -0.97 8.97
N ASP A 26 10.24 -2.21 9.28
CA ASP A 26 11.45 -2.92 8.80
C ASP A 26 11.28 -3.43 7.34
N GLY A 27 10.40 -2.79 6.58
CA GLY A 27 9.99 -3.13 5.23
C GLY A 27 8.63 -2.48 4.91
N PRO A 28 8.17 -2.58 3.66
CA PRO A 28 6.87 -2.06 3.27
C PRO A 28 5.76 -2.83 4.00
N PHE A 29 4.96 -2.12 4.78
CA PHE A 29 3.84 -2.68 5.54
C PHE A 29 2.50 -2.38 4.89
N LEU A 30 2.33 -1.17 4.37
CA LEU A 30 1.19 -0.76 3.57
C LEU A 30 1.68 0.05 2.38
N SER A 31 1.40 -0.43 1.19
CA SER A 31 1.85 0.21 -0.05
C SER A 31 0.69 0.52 -0.98
N HIS A 32 0.77 1.65 -1.65
CA HIS A 32 -0.16 2.08 -2.70
C HIS A 32 0.41 1.69 -4.07
N TYR A 33 -0.41 1.03 -4.87
CA TYR A 33 -0.12 0.64 -6.24
C TYR A 33 -1.20 1.11 -7.19
N VAL A 34 -0.84 1.22 -8.46
CA VAL A 34 -1.79 1.45 -9.56
C VAL A 34 -1.66 0.32 -10.58
N SER A 35 -2.79 -0.26 -10.97
CA SER A 35 -2.83 -1.27 -12.03
C SER A 35 -2.57 -0.67 -13.42
N SER A 36 -2.30 -1.51 -14.40
CA SER A 36 -2.16 -1.09 -15.82
C SER A 36 -3.43 -0.41 -16.37
N LYS A 37 -4.58 -0.63 -15.75
CA LYS A 37 -5.88 0.02 -16.09
C LYS A 37 -6.08 1.37 -15.41
N GLY A 38 -5.19 1.74 -14.46
CA GLY A 38 -5.28 2.98 -13.71
C GLY A 38 -6.13 2.88 -12.43
N ASP A 39 -6.49 1.66 -11.99
CA ASP A 39 -7.17 1.47 -10.71
C ASP A 39 -6.17 1.50 -9.56
N ASP A 40 -6.57 2.11 -8.44
CA ASP A 40 -5.77 2.20 -7.23
C ASP A 40 -5.96 0.97 -6.34
N TYR A 41 -4.85 0.47 -5.79
CA TYR A 41 -4.82 -0.70 -4.89
C TYR A 41 -3.95 -0.43 -3.67
N LEU A 42 -4.36 -0.97 -2.53
CA LEU A 42 -3.54 -1.08 -1.34
C LEU A 42 -3.05 -2.51 -1.18
N PHE A 43 -1.77 -2.65 -0.92
CA PHE A 43 -1.11 -3.90 -0.54
C PHE A 43 -0.76 -3.80 0.94
N TYR A 44 -1.42 -4.59 1.76
CA TYR A 44 -1.23 -4.65 3.21
C TYR A 44 -0.57 -5.97 3.58
N TRP A 45 0.64 -5.90 4.13
CA TRP A 45 1.40 -7.06 4.59
C TRP A 45 0.78 -7.60 5.89
N VAL A 46 0.57 -8.92 5.98
CA VAL A 46 -0.11 -9.53 7.12
C VAL A 46 0.65 -10.68 7.75
N ASP A 47 1.52 -11.37 7.01
CA ASP A 47 2.25 -12.52 7.55
C ASP A 47 3.46 -12.87 6.66
N LYS A 48 4.36 -13.67 7.21
CA LYS A 48 5.48 -14.25 6.47
C LYS A 48 5.85 -15.63 7.01
N ASP A 49 6.46 -16.42 6.15
CA ASP A 49 7.23 -17.60 6.56
C ASP A 49 8.66 -17.55 5.99
N ASN A 50 9.35 -18.68 5.91
CA ASN A 50 10.74 -18.71 5.45
C ASN A 50 10.91 -18.38 3.96
N HIS A 51 9.85 -18.46 3.17
CA HIS A 51 9.90 -18.35 1.72
C HIS A 51 9.04 -17.20 1.18
N ASP A 52 7.90 -16.95 1.83
CA ASP A 52 6.85 -16.11 1.29
C ASP A 52 6.41 -15.02 2.27
N ASN A 53 6.02 -13.90 1.70
CA ASN A 53 5.30 -12.82 2.37
C ASN A 53 3.86 -12.82 1.89
N ARG A 54 2.90 -12.78 2.83
CA ARG A 54 1.48 -12.69 2.52
C ARG A 54 0.98 -11.27 2.58
N TRP A 55 0.24 -10.92 1.53
CA TRP A 55 -0.37 -9.61 1.38
C TRP A 55 -1.88 -9.73 1.22
N LEU A 56 -2.63 -8.85 1.87
CA LEU A 56 -4.01 -8.56 1.50
C LEU A 56 -4.00 -7.41 0.49
N VAL A 57 -4.65 -7.62 -0.64
CA VAL A 57 -4.68 -6.64 -1.72
C VAL A 57 -6.12 -6.24 -1.98
N LEU A 58 -6.41 -4.95 -1.86
CA LEU A 58 -7.75 -4.42 -2.06
C LEU A 58 -7.74 -3.25 -3.03
N ARG A 59 -8.73 -3.21 -3.93
CA ARG A 59 -8.97 -2.06 -4.77
C ARG A 59 -9.62 -0.96 -3.96
N VAL A 60 -9.12 0.25 -4.09
CA VAL A 60 -9.66 1.43 -3.41
C VAL A 60 -10.06 2.50 -4.42
N SER A 61 -11.10 3.27 -4.10
CA SER A 61 -11.37 4.49 -4.84
C SER A 61 -10.42 5.60 -4.41
N LEU A 62 -10.17 6.56 -5.28
CA LEU A 62 -9.39 7.75 -4.92
C LEU A 62 -10.02 8.48 -3.71
N SER A 63 -11.35 8.51 -3.62
CA SER A 63 -12.07 9.10 -2.48
C SER A 63 -11.81 8.33 -1.18
N SER A 64 -11.84 6.99 -1.22
CA SER A 64 -11.56 6.16 -0.04
C SER A 64 -10.11 6.32 0.41
N LEU A 65 -9.17 6.38 -0.54
CA LEU A 65 -7.75 6.61 -0.25
C LEU A 65 -7.53 7.99 0.39
N GLN A 66 -8.18 9.04 -0.14
CA GLN A 66 -8.13 10.38 0.44
C GLN A 66 -8.66 10.41 1.88
N LYS A 67 -9.79 9.75 2.14
CA LYS A 67 -10.35 9.65 3.49
C LYS A 67 -9.43 8.91 4.46
N TYR A 68 -8.79 7.82 4.00
CA TYR A 68 -7.83 7.10 4.81
C TYR A 68 -6.64 7.99 5.19
N ILE A 69 -6.01 8.64 4.20
CA ILE A 69 -4.89 9.55 4.44
C ILE A 69 -5.31 10.76 5.27
N GLY A 70 -6.56 11.25 5.11
CA GLY A 70 -7.15 12.35 5.89
C GLY A 70 -7.62 11.94 7.30
N LYS A 71 -7.41 10.69 7.72
CA LYS A 71 -7.85 10.13 9.02
C LYS A 71 -9.37 10.13 9.23
N GLU A 72 -10.14 10.12 8.14
CA GLU A 72 -11.60 10.02 8.18
C GLU A 72 -12.07 8.56 8.06
N LEU A 73 -11.19 7.65 7.67
CA LEU A 73 -11.44 6.24 7.46
C LEU A 73 -10.22 5.43 7.93
N SER A 74 -10.44 4.37 8.70
CA SER A 74 -9.35 3.49 9.15
C SER A 74 -9.01 2.43 8.09
N LEU A 75 -7.82 1.83 8.17
CA LEU A 75 -7.45 0.68 7.34
C LEU A 75 -8.38 -0.50 7.57
N ARG A 76 -8.82 -0.70 8.83
CA ARG A 76 -9.79 -1.72 9.19
C ARG A 76 -11.10 -1.55 8.41
N GLU A 77 -11.66 -0.35 8.37
CA GLU A 77 -12.90 -0.05 7.64
C GLU A 77 -12.75 -0.26 6.13
N LEU A 78 -11.57 0.04 5.54
CA LEU A 78 -11.30 -0.25 4.14
C LEU A 78 -11.29 -1.75 3.84
N ILE A 79 -10.72 -2.56 4.74
CA ILE A 79 -10.65 -4.01 4.60
C ILE A 79 -12.01 -4.65 4.82
N ASP A 80 -12.77 -4.19 5.81
CA ASP A 80 -14.11 -4.70 6.12
C ASP A 80 -15.13 -4.35 5.03
N ASN A 81 -14.91 -3.22 4.30
CA ASN A 81 -15.81 -2.73 3.25
C ASN A 81 -15.05 -2.41 1.96
N PRO A 82 -14.43 -3.41 1.32
CA PRO A 82 -13.69 -3.19 0.08
C PRO A 82 -14.61 -2.76 -1.05
N ASN A 83 -14.13 -1.89 -1.94
CA ASN A 83 -14.93 -1.35 -3.05
C ASN A 83 -15.60 -2.41 -3.93
N ASP A 84 -14.94 -3.54 -4.12
CA ASP A 84 -15.42 -4.64 -4.97
C ASP A 84 -16.22 -5.70 -4.19
N GLY A 85 -16.36 -5.54 -2.86
CA GLY A 85 -16.96 -6.53 -1.96
C GLY A 85 -16.06 -7.74 -1.68
N TYR A 86 -14.80 -7.73 -2.15
CA TYR A 86 -13.80 -8.77 -1.94
C TYR A 86 -12.39 -8.19 -1.95
N LEU A 87 -11.44 -8.99 -1.47
CA LEU A 87 -10.01 -8.73 -1.51
C LEU A 87 -9.28 -9.90 -2.17
N TYR A 88 -7.98 -9.69 -2.41
CA TYR A 88 -7.08 -10.78 -2.77
C TYR A 88 -6.17 -11.10 -1.59
N SER A 89 -5.95 -12.40 -1.32
CA SER A 89 -4.81 -12.88 -0.56
C SER A 89 -3.75 -13.31 -1.57
N VAL A 90 -2.54 -12.82 -1.42
CA VAL A 90 -1.46 -13.03 -2.39
C VAL A 90 -0.19 -13.38 -1.64
N ASP A 91 0.45 -14.47 -2.01
CA ASP A 91 1.77 -14.82 -1.50
C ASP A 91 2.83 -14.36 -2.51
N VAL A 92 3.91 -13.77 -1.98
CA VAL A 92 5.02 -13.22 -2.77
C VAL A 92 6.31 -13.81 -2.25
N ASP A 93 7.04 -14.52 -3.09
CA ASP A 93 8.31 -15.11 -2.73
C ASP A 93 9.46 -14.08 -2.67
N ASN A 94 10.65 -14.53 -2.27
CA ASN A 94 11.83 -13.68 -2.16
C ASN A 94 12.34 -13.16 -3.51
N ASP A 95 11.93 -13.78 -4.63
CA ASP A 95 12.24 -13.34 -6.00
C ASP A 95 11.15 -12.43 -6.59
N VAL A 96 10.19 -12.01 -5.73
CA VAL A 96 9.06 -11.13 -6.09
C VAL A 96 8.08 -11.77 -7.10
N ASN A 97 7.96 -13.09 -7.09
CA ASN A 97 6.93 -13.77 -7.85
C ASN A 97 5.64 -13.87 -7.02
N TYR A 98 4.53 -13.50 -7.64
CA TYR A 98 3.20 -13.58 -7.06
C TYR A 98 2.61 -14.98 -7.29
N HIS A 99 2.14 -15.62 -6.22
CA HIS A 99 1.53 -16.93 -6.30
C HIS A 99 0.47 -17.13 -5.22
N ASP A 100 -0.19 -18.29 -5.20
CA ASP A 100 -1.32 -18.63 -4.29
C ASP A 100 -2.36 -17.50 -4.19
N VAL A 101 -2.70 -16.91 -5.33
CA VAL A 101 -3.66 -15.80 -5.38
C VAL A 101 -5.07 -16.35 -5.12
N LYS A 102 -5.72 -15.81 -4.09
CA LYS A 102 -7.10 -16.14 -3.73
C LYS A 102 -7.96 -14.91 -3.66
N LEU A 103 -9.16 -15.03 -4.21
CA LEU A 103 -10.23 -14.07 -4.00
C LEU A 103 -10.94 -14.43 -2.69
N ILE A 104 -11.01 -13.51 -1.75
CA ILE A 104 -11.50 -13.71 -0.40
C ILE A 104 -12.57 -12.68 -0.01
N GLN A 105 -13.50 -13.11 0.83
CA GLN A 105 -14.43 -12.19 1.49
C GLN A 105 -13.78 -11.61 2.76
N PRO A 106 -14.12 -10.38 3.17
CA PRO A 106 -13.63 -9.83 4.43
C PRO A 106 -13.81 -10.76 5.64
N SER A 107 -14.94 -11.45 5.71
CA SER A 107 -15.26 -12.40 6.78
C SER A 107 -14.40 -13.68 6.81
N ALA A 108 -13.63 -13.95 5.76
CA ALA A 108 -12.71 -15.08 5.69
C ALA A 108 -11.28 -14.72 6.18
N ILE A 109 -11.05 -13.46 6.52
CA ILE A 109 -9.74 -12.99 7.00
C ILE A 109 -9.60 -13.37 8.47
N PRO A 110 -8.52 -14.06 8.87
CA PRO A 110 -8.22 -14.30 10.27
C PRO A 110 -8.12 -13.00 11.07
N GLU A 111 -8.65 -12.95 12.28
CA GLU A 111 -8.68 -11.74 13.11
C GLU A 111 -7.30 -11.14 13.35
N ASP A 112 -6.26 -11.97 13.51
CA ASP A 112 -4.88 -11.54 13.68
C ASP A 112 -4.21 -11.00 12.39
N TYR A 113 -4.87 -11.08 11.24
CA TYR A 113 -4.47 -10.43 10.00
C TYR A 113 -5.19 -9.10 9.78
N LEU A 114 -6.15 -8.79 10.63
CA LEU A 114 -6.88 -7.54 10.54
C LEU A 114 -6.17 -6.47 11.39
N PRO A 115 -6.07 -5.24 10.88
CA PRO A 115 -5.55 -4.15 11.69
C PRO A 115 -6.53 -3.79 12.81
N GLU A 116 -6.06 -3.09 13.84
CA GLU A 116 -6.92 -2.57 14.91
C GLU A 116 -8.01 -1.66 14.35
N SER A 117 -9.11 -1.53 15.09
CA SER A 117 -10.27 -0.74 14.65
C SER A 117 -9.97 0.75 14.47
N ASP A 118 -8.98 1.26 15.19
CA ASP A 118 -8.49 2.64 15.16
C ASP A 118 -7.24 2.82 14.29
N SER A 119 -7.00 1.91 13.37
CA SER A 119 -5.86 1.92 12.43
C SER A 119 -5.95 3.05 11.39
N TYR A 120 -6.08 4.29 11.88
CA TYR A 120 -6.03 5.49 11.05
C TYR A 120 -4.61 5.73 10.54
N TYR A 121 -4.51 6.34 9.37
CA TYR A 121 -3.21 6.71 8.82
C TYR A 121 -2.50 7.69 9.77
N GLU A 122 -1.32 7.30 10.23
CA GLU A 122 -0.45 8.16 11.02
C GLU A 122 0.77 8.53 10.18
N PHE A 123 0.91 9.81 9.91
CA PHE A 123 2.12 10.34 9.34
C PHE A 123 3.07 10.69 10.49
N GLU A 124 4.11 9.90 10.65
CA GLU A 124 5.24 10.28 11.47
C GLU A 124 6.18 11.13 10.61
N PRO A 125 6.39 12.43 10.96
CA PRO A 125 7.40 13.22 10.29
C PRO A 125 8.76 12.56 10.55
N ILE A 126 9.45 12.15 9.49
CA ILE A 126 10.81 11.62 9.56
C ILE A 126 11.68 12.69 10.24
N PRO A 127 12.37 12.38 11.35
CA PRO A 127 13.30 13.33 11.97
C PRO A 127 14.29 13.82 10.91
N ALA A 128 14.60 15.12 10.92
CA ALA A 128 15.48 15.72 9.91
C ALA A 128 16.88 15.07 9.86
N GLU A 129 17.27 14.41 10.92
CA GLU A 129 18.52 13.67 11.09
C GLU A 129 18.52 12.35 10.30
N ASP A 130 17.36 11.70 10.16
CA ASP A 130 17.19 10.40 9.46
C ASP A 130 16.71 10.59 8.02
N ALA A 131 16.33 11.80 7.63
CA ALA A 131 15.78 12.11 6.31
C ALA A 131 16.74 11.76 5.15
N ASP A 132 18.05 11.82 5.38
CA ASP A 132 19.06 11.50 4.35
C ASP A 132 19.18 9.98 4.11
N GLU A 133 18.96 9.14 5.10
CA GLU A 133 19.01 7.66 4.95
C GLU A 133 17.71 7.10 4.36
N LEU A 134 16.57 7.62 4.78
CA LEU A 134 15.24 7.22 4.26
C LEU A 134 14.97 7.74 2.85
N MET A 135 15.59 8.84 2.45
CA MET A 135 15.45 9.42 1.09
C MET A 135 15.93 8.47 -0.03
N THR A 136 16.74 7.47 0.30
CA THR A 136 17.21 6.48 -0.69
C THR A 136 16.11 5.51 -1.11
N TYR A 137 15.05 5.33 -0.34
CA TYR A 137 13.96 4.37 -0.60
C TYR A 137 12.73 5.00 -1.26
N GLU A 138 12.48 6.30 -1.08
CA GLU A 138 11.33 7.01 -1.70
C GLU A 138 11.51 7.32 -3.19
N LEU A 139 12.69 7.07 -3.75
CA LEU A 139 13.12 7.56 -5.06
C LEU A 139 12.60 6.78 -6.26
N THR A 140 11.75 5.79 -6.07
CA THR A 140 11.24 4.95 -7.17
C THR A 140 9.86 5.34 -7.70
N ILE A 141 9.30 6.49 -7.31
CA ILE A 141 8.02 6.94 -7.89
C ILE A 141 8.28 7.50 -9.30
N PRO A 142 7.79 6.84 -10.38
CA PRO A 142 7.95 7.36 -11.73
C PRO A 142 7.31 8.76 -11.85
N TYR A 143 7.94 9.64 -12.61
CA TYR A 143 7.53 11.05 -12.77
C TYR A 143 6.03 11.27 -13.09
N LYS A 144 5.40 10.36 -13.84
CA LYS A 144 3.97 10.40 -14.16
C LYS A 144 3.05 10.14 -12.97
N GLU A 145 3.50 9.33 -12.01
CA GLU A 145 2.69 8.94 -10.85
C GLU A 145 2.82 9.95 -9.72
N ARG A 146 3.93 10.68 -9.72
CA ARG A 146 4.21 11.77 -8.79
C ARG A 146 3.11 12.83 -8.80
N SER A 147 2.63 13.24 -9.97
CA SER A 147 1.60 14.26 -10.09
C SER A 147 0.28 13.82 -9.42
N ARG A 148 -0.06 12.54 -9.51
CA ARG A 148 -1.26 11.97 -8.90
C ARG A 148 -1.13 11.91 -7.38
N PHE A 149 0.02 11.48 -6.87
CA PHE A 149 0.29 11.45 -5.43
C PHE A 149 0.37 12.87 -4.85
N GLU A 150 1.06 13.81 -5.51
CA GLU A 150 1.09 15.22 -5.13
C GLU A 150 -0.32 15.84 -5.14
N GLU A 151 -1.19 15.47 -6.07
CA GLU A 151 -2.59 15.93 -6.12
C GLU A 151 -3.38 15.42 -4.91
N ILE A 152 -3.21 14.17 -4.52
CA ILE A 152 -3.81 13.60 -3.31
C ILE A 152 -3.33 14.36 -2.08
N LEU A 153 -2.03 14.54 -1.91
CA LEU A 153 -1.44 15.25 -0.78
C LEU A 153 -1.87 16.71 -0.72
N HIS A 154 -1.93 17.40 -1.86
CA HIS A 154 -2.39 18.77 -1.93
C HIS A 154 -3.86 18.94 -1.49
N LYS A 155 -4.74 18.01 -1.88
CA LYS A 155 -6.15 18.03 -1.50
C LYS A 155 -6.38 17.84 0.00
N ILE A 156 -5.48 17.12 0.68
CA ILE A 156 -5.53 16.96 2.15
C ILE A 156 -4.73 18.02 2.92
N GLY A 157 -4.23 19.06 2.23
CA GLY A 157 -3.50 20.15 2.86
C GLY A 157 -2.07 19.78 3.28
N PHE A 158 -1.50 18.72 2.76
CA PHE A 158 -0.14 18.30 3.05
C PHE A 158 0.88 19.24 2.39
N PRO A 159 1.95 19.69 3.10
CA PRO A 159 2.93 20.60 2.53
C PRO A 159 3.80 19.91 1.46
N VAL A 160 3.37 19.99 0.20
CA VAL A 160 4.08 19.45 -0.98
C VAL A 160 5.53 19.97 -1.10
N SER A 161 5.86 21.06 -0.40
CA SER A 161 7.22 21.59 -0.31
C SER A 161 8.23 20.62 0.30
N SER A 162 7.78 19.70 1.16
CA SER A 162 8.62 18.66 1.74
C SER A 162 9.03 17.61 0.69
N LEU A 163 8.12 17.29 -0.25
CA LEU A 163 8.39 16.36 -1.35
C LEU A 163 9.34 16.93 -2.41
N LYS A 164 9.31 18.24 -2.64
CA LYS A 164 10.19 18.87 -3.63
C LYS A 164 11.69 18.79 -3.26
N LYS A 165 12.02 18.77 -1.98
CA LYS A 165 13.40 18.57 -1.51
C LYS A 165 13.93 17.18 -1.82
N VAL A 166 13.10 16.15 -1.65
CA VAL A 166 13.41 14.74 -1.90
C VAL A 166 13.73 14.52 -3.37
N VAL A 167 12.92 15.07 -4.26
CA VAL A 167 13.00 14.81 -5.71
C VAL A 167 14.14 15.54 -6.41
N ASN A 168 14.55 16.72 -5.94
CA ASN A 168 15.64 17.46 -6.58
C ASN A 168 17.03 16.85 -6.32
N LYS A 169 17.21 16.04 -5.27
CA LYS A 169 18.48 15.31 -5.04
C LYS A 169 18.62 14.06 -5.93
N ALA A 170 17.53 13.44 -6.38
CA ALA A 170 17.53 12.25 -7.23
C ALA A 170 17.74 12.53 -8.72
N ALA A 171 17.60 13.77 -9.15
CA ALA A 171 17.80 14.18 -10.55
C ALA A 171 19.29 14.43 -10.90
N VAL A 172 20.22 14.12 -10.00
CA VAL A 172 21.68 14.43 -10.16
C VAL A 172 22.53 13.15 -10.28
N PHE A 173 21.90 12.00 -10.58
CA PHE A 173 22.65 10.78 -10.97
C PHE A 173 22.15 10.21 -12.30
#